data_97fcf9d34273ad0baf3f751f43ecd29b
#
_entry.id   97fcf9d34273ad0baf3f751f43ecd29b
#
_cell.length_a   1.000
_cell.length_b   1.000
_cell.length_c   1.000
_cell.angle_alpha   90.00
_cell.angle_beta   90.00
_cell.angle_gamma   90.00
#
_symmetry.space_group_name_H-M   'P 1'
#
loop_
_entity.id
_entity.type
_entity.pdbx_description
1 polymer ?
#
loop_
_entity_poly.entity_id
_entity_poly.type
_entity_poly.pdbx_seq_one_letter_code
_entity_poly.pdbx_strand_id
1 'polypeptide(L)'
;MCGISAYIGHREAYPIVINGLKRLEYRGYDSSGIMMYDGEKMYLTKTKGKVSDLEFITNQEEERKAGNIGMGHTRWATHGVPNDVNSHPHYSQSGELVIVHNGIIENYDTIKKELITRGYTFKSDTDTEVLINLIEEVKKTEGCKLGKAVQLALTNVVGAYAITVFDKAKPNEIVVARLGSPIAIGVGEDNKEFFVASDASPFLEYTKNAIYLEDEEMAIIKLGKEVRVRKIKDDSLVDPIIQELQISLEQIEKGGYDHFMLKEIHEQPKAITDTFRGRMLAEENMIKMGSIEDNLDKFLNADRIIIIACGTSWHAGLVGEYLIEDMARIPVEVEYASEFRYRNPIVTSKDVVIAISQSGETADTLAAIKLAKSKGAFVYGVCNVVGSSIARETHSGAYTHAGPEIGVASTKAFTTQITVLTLIALKLGKANGSLSDDSFKNYIQKMSLIPKQIEKLLEIDEHVKSIAAVYKDATNCLYLGRGFNFPVALEGALKLKEISYIHAEGYPAAEMKHGPIALIDENMPIFVIATNKGHYEKVVSNIQEIKSRAGKIIAIVTEGDTQVRDIADHVIEVPDTEEALTPLLTTIPLQLLSYHIAVMLNKNVDQPRNLAKSVTVE
;
A
#
# COMPACT_ATOMS: atom_id res chain seq x y z
N MET A 1 -5.53 7.93 2.72
CA MET A 1 -5.07 7.77 4.12
C MET A 1 -4.45 9.06 4.63
N CYS A 2 -4.48 9.25 5.95
CA CYS A 2 -3.84 10.40 6.60
C CYS A 2 -2.45 10.04 7.15
N GLY A 3 -1.61 11.04 7.42
CA GLY A 3 -0.29 10.87 8.03
C GLY A 3 -0.18 11.63 9.35
N ILE A 4 0.17 10.93 10.42
CA ILE A 4 0.50 11.51 11.74
C ILE A 4 2.01 11.56 11.88
N SER A 5 2.54 12.71 12.33
CA SER A 5 3.93 12.88 12.76
C SER A 5 3.94 13.71 14.04
N ALA A 6 4.43 13.17 15.14
CA ALA A 6 4.54 13.88 16.40
C ALA A 6 5.89 13.60 17.07
N TYR A 7 6.33 14.55 17.87
CA TYR A 7 7.59 14.50 18.58
C TYR A 7 7.46 15.10 19.98
N ILE A 8 8.11 14.47 20.94
CA ILE A 8 8.34 14.98 22.27
C ILE A 8 9.77 14.64 22.70
N GLY A 9 10.56 15.63 23.08
CA GLY A 9 11.96 15.38 23.43
C GLY A 9 12.73 16.62 23.80
N HIS A 10 14.02 16.61 23.52
CA HIS A 10 14.97 17.68 23.86
C HIS A 10 15.38 18.54 22.65
N ARG A 11 15.03 18.08 21.42
CA ARG A 11 15.36 18.79 20.18
C ARG A 11 14.23 19.76 19.80
N GLU A 12 14.52 20.66 18.86
CA GLU A 12 13.49 21.46 18.21
C GLU A 12 12.53 20.54 17.45
N ALA A 13 11.24 20.60 17.78
CA ALA A 13 10.24 19.68 17.23
C ALA A 13 9.84 20.03 15.80
N TYR A 14 9.89 21.32 15.40
CA TYR A 14 9.41 21.76 14.10
C TYR A 14 10.07 21.02 12.92
N PRO A 15 11.42 20.99 12.78
CA PRO A 15 12.06 20.31 11.67
C PRO A 15 11.76 18.81 11.65
N ILE A 16 11.62 18.19 12.82
CA ILE A 16 11.30 16.75 12.95
C ILE A 16 9.90 16.47 12.43
N VAL A 17 8.92 17.23 12.91
CA VAL A 17 7.51 17.02 12.55
C VAL A 17 7.25 17.37 11.09
N ILE A 18 7.77 18.51 10.59
CA ILE A 18 7.53 18.93 9.21
C ILE A 18 8.19 17.98 8.19
N ASN A 19 9.41 17.51 8.46
CA ASN A 19 10.06 16.51 7.62
C ASN A 19 9.35 15.16 7.70
N GLY A 20 8.85 14.79 8.88
CA GLY A 20 8.00 13.62 9.03
C GLY A 20 6.72 13.70 8.22
N LEU A 21 6.05 14.84 8.18
CA LEU A 21 4.88 15.08 7.35
C LEU A 21 5.21 15.00 5.86
N LYS A 22 6.35 15.55 5.40
CA LYS A 22 6.82 15.44 4.02
C LYS A 22 7.00 13.97 3.60
N ARG A 23 7.56 13.15 4.50
CA ARG A 23 7.72 11.71 4.28
C ARG A 23 6.40 10.94 4.26
N LEU A 24 5.34 11.47 4.90
CA LEU A 24 4.00 10.88 4.94
C LEU A 24 3.03 11.46 3.93
N GLU A 25 3.44 12.46 3.12
CA GLU A 25 2.55 13.16 2.19
C GLU A 25 1.92 12.22 1.13
N TYR A 26 2.61 11.11 0.78
CA TYR A 26 2.07 10.06 -0.08
C TYR A 26 0.79 9.39 0.48
N ARG A 27 0.54 9.53 1.79
CA ARG A 27 -0.66 9.00 2.46
C ARG A 27 -1.87 9.92 2.33
N GLY A 28 -1.67 11.24 2.25
CA GLY A 28 -2.74 12.23 2.12
C GLY A 28 -2.17 13.63 1.96
N TYR A 29 -2.79 14.44 1.12
CA TYR A 29 -2.29 15.75 0.71
C TYR A 29 -3.39 16.78 0.43
N ASP A 30 -4.62 16.52 0.90
CA ASP A 30 -5.77 17.44 0.72
C ASP A 30 -5.67 18.65 1.62
N SER A 31 -5.12 18.45 2.81
CA SER A 31 -4.80 19.51 3.76
C SER A 31 -3.74 19.05 4.74
N SER A 32 -3.07 19.99 5.37
CA SER A 32 -2.02 19.74 6.35
C SER A 32 -2.10 20.73 7.53
N GLY A 33 -1.51 20.33 8.65
CA GLY A 33 -1.42 21.22 9.79
C GLY A 33 -0.48 20.72 10.86
N ILE A 34 -0.05 21.64 11.71
CA ILE A 34 0.92 21.41 12.79
C ILE A 34 0.51 22.17 14.04
N MET A 35 0.72 21.56 15.18
CA MET A 35 0.72 22.22 16.49
C MET A 35 2.12 22.17 17.07
N MET A 36 2.61 23.31 17.55
CA MET A 36 3.87 23.46 18.28
C MET A 36 3.60 23.97 19.69
N TYR A 37 4.36 23.48 20.67
CA TYR A 37 4.29 23.94 22.08
C TYR A 37 5.65 24.40 22.55
N ASP A 38 5.76 25.69 22.92
CA ASP A 38 7.00 26.34 23.31
C ASP A 38 7.33 26.27 24.83
N GLY A 39 6.45 25.63 25.60
CA GLY A 39 6.52 25.59 27.07
C GLY A 39 5.45 26.44 27.76
N GLU A 40 4.84 27.38 27.03
CA GLU A 40 3.79 28.27 27.54
C GLU A 40 2.57 28.28 26.66
N LYS A 41 2.76 28.39 25.34
CA LYS A 41 1.70 28.52 24.34
C LYS A 41 1.72 27.37 23.34
N MET A 42 0.53 27.08 22.82
CA MET A 42 0.33 26.20 21.69
C MET A 42 0.04 27.04 20.43
N TYR A 43 0.83 26.83 19.38
CA TYR A 43 0.67 27.47 18.08
C TYR A 43 0.11 26.45 17.10
N LEU A 44 -1.07 26.72 16.56
CA LEU A 44 -1.70 25.89 15.56
C LEU A 44 -1.66 26.58 14.20
N THR A 45 -1.08 25.92 13.23
CA THR A 45 -1.09 26.35 11.83
C THR A 45 -1.70 25.26 10.97
N LYS A 46 -2.71 25.61 10.19
CA LYS A 46 -3.46 24.69 9.33
C LYS A 46 -3.65 25.31 7.95
N THR A 47 -3.62 24.50 6.92
CA THR A 47 -3.88 24.94 5.55
C THR A 47 -4.47 23.82 4.72
N LYS A 48 -5.33 24.22 3.76
CA LYS A 48 -5.69 23.38 2.65
C LYS A 48 -4.49 23.24 1.73
N GLY A 49 -4.16 22.01 1.30
CA GLY A 49 -3.07 21.74 0.38
C GLY A 49 -1.92 20.96 1.04
N LYS A 50 -0.76 21.00 0.40
CA LYS A 50 0.41 20.21 0.72
C LYS A 50 1.19 20.71 1.94
N VAL A 51 2.13 19.89 2.41
CA VAL A 51 3.05 20.26 3.49
C VAL A 51 3.93 21.45 3.09
N SER A 52 4.25 21.63 1.81
CA SER A 52 4.95 22.82 1.31
C SER A 52 4.18 24.13 1.55
N ASP A 53 2.83 24.08 1.45
CA ASP A 53 1.98 25.26 1.71
C ASP A 53 1.97 25.58 3.21
N LEU A 54 1.92 24.55 4.06
CA LEU A 54 2.03 24.68 5.50
C LEU A 54 3.39 25.27 5.91
N GLU A 55 4.47 24.78 5.33
CA GLU A 55 5.83 25.27 5.58
C GLU A 55 5.99 26.72 5.13
N PHE A 56 5.41 27.11 4.01
CA PHE A 56 5.40 28.50 3.55
C PHE A 56 4.75 29.45 4.57
N ILE A 57 3.60 29.04 5.14
CA ILE A 57 2.90 29.83 6.16
C ILE A 57 3.72 29.91 7.46
N THR A 58 4.21 28.77 7.94
CA THR A 58 4.97 28.74 9.21
C THR A 58 6.31 29.48 9.11
N ASN A 59 6.91 29.58 7.91
CA ASN A 59 8.15 30.33 7.68
C ASN A 59 7.97 31.86 7.76
N GLN A 60 6.73 32.35 7.76
CA GLN A 60 6.46 33.79 7.92
C GLN A 60 6.44 34.24 9.37
N GLU A 61 6.29 33.32 10.32
CA GLU A 61 6.17 33.60 11.75
C GLU A 61 7.03 32.61 12.57
N GLU A 62 8.26 33.02 12.94
CA GLU A 62 9.22 32.15 13.64
C GLU A 62 8.68 31.62 15.00
N GLU A 63 7.83 32.38 15.67
CA GLU A 63 7.21 31.96 16.94
C GLU A 63 6.39 30.67 16.78
N ARG A 64 5.83 30.43 15.59
CA ARG A 64 5.02 29.24 15.30
C ARG A 64 5.84 27.96 15.17
N LYS A 65 7.15 28.06 15.13
CA LYS A 65 8.09 26.93 15.06
C LYS A 65 8.71 26.57 16.38
N ALA A 66 8.57 27.45 17.38
CA ALA A 66 9.26 27.30 18.67
C ALA A 66 8.72 26.08 19.44
N GLY A 67 9.64 25.40 20.12
CA GLY A 67 9.32 24.36 21.08
C GLY A 67 9.91 22.98 20.79
N ASN A 68 9.83 22.14 21.78
CA ASN A 68 10.36 20.77 21.76
C ASN A 68 9.26 19.71 21.78
N ILE A 69 8.00 20.13 21.60
CA ILE A 69 6.84 19.26 21.41
C ILE A 69 6.10 19.75 20.19
N GLY A 70 5.80 18.83 19.28
CA GLY A 70 5.05 19.11 18.08
C GLY A 70 4.20 17.93 17.64
N MET A 71 3.05 18.23 17.03
CA MET A 71 2.15 17.25 16.43
C MET A 71 1.67 17.77 15.09
N GLY A 72 1.79 16.97 14.07
CA GLY A 72 1.39 17.33 12.72
C GLY A 72 0.59 16.23 12.05
N HIS A 73 -0.11 16.65 11.00
CA HIS A 73 -1.01 15.78 10.25
C HIS A 73 -1.09 16.16 8.78
N THR A 74 -1.11 15.16 7.90
CA THR A 74 -1.51 15.27 6.51
C THR A 74 -2.82 14.55 6.33
N ARG A 75 -3.82 15.21 5.74
CA ARG A 75 -5.19 14.73 5.69
C ARG A 75 -5.57 14.24 4.29
N TRP A 76 -6.22 13.10 4.27
CA TRP A 76 -7.10 12.64 3.21
C TRP A 76 -8.54 12.79 3.69
N ALA A 77 -9.31 13.69 3.09
CA ALA A 77 -10.62 14.07 3.61
C ALA A 77 -11.64 12.94 3.49
N THR A 78 -12.23 12.55 4.63
CA THR A 78 -13.35 11.61 4.73
C THR A 78 -14.62 12.31 5.21
N HIS A 79 -14.55 13.13 6.26
CA HIS A 79 -15.64 13.92 6.83
C HIS A 79 -15.32 15.41 6.75
N GLY A 80 -16.19 16.18 6.11
CA GLY A 80 -16.00 17.60 5.86
C GLY A 80 -15.05 17.90 4.70
N VAL A 81 -15.37 18.94 3.92
CA VAL A 81 -14.56 19.36 2.77
C VAL A 81 -13.14 19.77 3.16
N PRO A 82 -12.14 19.59 2.28
CA PRO A 82 -10.79 20.08 2.54
C PRO A 82 -10.76 21.61 2.64
N ASN A 83 -10.55 22.10 3.86
CA ASN A 83 -10.36 23.52 4.19
C ASN A 83 -9.54 23.64 5.47
N ASP A 84 -9.13 24.85 5.84
CA ASP A 84 -8.31 25.10 7.02
C ASP A 84 -9.00 24.71 8.32
N VAL A 85 -10.32 24.89 8.42
CA VAL A 85 -11.10 24.59 9.63
C VAL A 85 -11.14 23.08 9.88
N ASN A 86 -11.39 22.29 8.83
CA ASN A 86 -11.51 20.84 8.90
C ASN A 86 -10.13 20.11 8.90
N SER A 87 -9.02 20.83 8.72
CA SER A 87 -7.68 20.29 8.83
C SER A 87 -7.31 19.95 10.26
N HIS A 88 -6.48 18.94 10.47
CA HIS A 88 -5.92 18.60 11.77
C HIS A 88 -4.63 19.39 12.03
N PRO A 89 -4.22 19.54 13.29
CA PRO A 89 -4.81 19.10 14.57
C PRO A 89 -6.10 19.83 14.97
N HIS A 90 -6.88 19.23 15.89
CA HIS A 90 -8.05 19.87 16.52
C HIS A 90 -7.80 20.13 18.01
N TYR A 91 -8.33 21.25 18.50
CA TYR A 91 -8.39 21.57 19.93
C TYR A 91 -9.72 21.12 20.53
N SER A 92 -9.71 20.80 21.85
CA SER A 92 -10.92 20.76 22.66
C SER A 92 -11.51 22.15 22.85
N GLN A 93 -12.73 22.24 23.33
CA GLN A 93 -13.42 23.52 23.54
C GLN A 93 -12.67 24.48 24.49
N SER A 94 -12.00 23.96 25.53
CA SER A 94 -11.18 24.79 26.42
C SER A 94 -9.88 25.25 25.78
N GLY A 95 -9.41 24.59 24.69
CA GLY A 95 -8.09 24.81 24.11
C GLY A 95 -6.93 24.16 24.87
N GLU A 96 -7.21 23.34 25.88
CA GLU A 96 -6.17 22.69 26.68
C GLU A 96 -5.68 21.35 26.11
N LEU A 97 -6.56 20.66 25.36
CA LEU A 97 -6.24 19.39 24.72
C LEU A 97 -6.12 19.55 23.22
N VAL A 98 -5.18 18.79 22.62
CA VAL A 98 -4.98 18.74 21.15
C VAL A 98 -4.94 17.29 20.69
N ILE A 99 -5.52 17.02 19.52
CA ILE A 99 -5.55 15.69 18.88
C ILE A 99 -5.18 15.75 17.40
N VAL A 100 -4.48 14.73 16.96
CA VAL A 100 -4.42 14.30 15.55
C VAL A 100 -5.02 12.89 15.44
N HIS A 101 -5.74 12.61 14.35
CA HIS A 101 -6.51 11.40 14.20
C HIS A 101 -6.48 10.89 12.74
N ASN A 102 -6.22 9.61 12.58
CA ASN A 102 -6.44 8.85 11.35
C ASN A 102 -7.54 7.83 11.61
N GLY A 103 -8.55 7.79 10.79
CA GLY A 103 -9.67 6.87 10.92
C GLY A 103 -11.01 7.55 10.74
N ILE A 104 -12.06 6.88 11.17
CA ILE A 104 -13.45 7.36 11.14
C ILE A 104 -14.15 6.92 12.43
N ILE A 105 -14.78 7.87 13.12
CA ILE A 105 -15.63 7.59 14.27
C ILE A 105 -17.08 7.50 13.79
N GLU A 106 -17.57 6.29 13.60
CA GLU A 106 -18.87 6.02 12.97
C GLU A 106 -20.05 6.57 13.78
N ASN A 107 -19.96 6.55 15.11
CA ASN A 107 -21.02 7.04 16.00
C ASN A 107 -20.83 8.51 16.43
N TYR A 108 -20.00 9.29 15.71
CA TYR A 108 -19.70 10.68 16.07
C TYR A 108 -20.94 11.57 16.18
N ASP A 109 -21.93 11.38 15.33
CA ASP A 109 -23.17 12.17 15.34
C ASP A 109 -23.96 12.02 16.65
N THR A 110 -24.03 10.81 17.20
CA THR A 110 -24.67 10.53 18.49
C THR A 110 -23.91 11.20 19.62
N ILE A 111 -22.58 11.06 19.62
CA ILE A 111 -21.70 11.70 20.61
C ILE A 111 -21.81 13.23 20.52
N LYS A 112 -21.81 13.80 19.33
CA LYS A 112 -21.92 15.25 19.09
C LYS A 112 -23.23 15.79 19.67
N LYS A 113 -24.35 15.15 19.44
CA LYS A 113 -25.67 15.55 19.97
C LYS A 113 -25.66 15.58 21.51
N GLU A 114 -25.06 14.56 22.14
CA GLU A 114 -24.95 14.53 23.60
C GLU A 114 -24.05 15.66 24.14
N LEU A 115 -22.89 15.88 23.53
CA LEU A 115 -21.98 16.96 23.91
C LEU A 115 -22.62 18.35 23.76
N ILE A 116 -23.43 18.57 22.73
CA ILE A 116 -24.21 19.83 22.57
C ILE A 116 -25.15 20.05 23.77
N THR A 117 -25.83 19.01 24.28
CA THR A 117 -26.68 19.14 25.47
C THR A 117 -25.90 19.52 26.73
N ARG A 118 -24.57 19.23 26.75
CA ARG A 118 -23.66 19.59 27.83
C ARG A 118 -22.97 20.94 27.62
N GLY A 119 -23.34 21.68 26.56
CA GLY A 119 -22.84 23.04 26.29
C GLY A 119 -21.60 23.10 25.39
N TYR A 120 -21.23 22.00 24.71
CA TYR A 120 -20.15 22.01 23.71
C TYR A 120 -20.64 22.62 22.38
N THR A 121 -19.72 23.36 21.75
CA THR A 121 -19.91 23.93 20.40
C THR A 121 -18.83 23.40 19.47
N PHE A 122 -19.13 23.28 18.20
CA PHE A 122 -18.24 22.69 17.20
C PHE A 122 -17.98 23.69 16.08
N LYS A 123 -16.71 23.80 15.68
CA LYS A 123 -16.25 24.72 14.62
C LYS A 123 -16.06 24.00 13.29
N SER A 124 -15.74 22.70 13.34
CA SER A 124 -15.49 21.87 12.17
C SER A 124 -16.62 20.85 11.94
N ASP A 125 -16.59 20.25 10.75
CA ASP A 125 -17.48 19.15 10.39
C ASP A 125 -16.86 17.78 10.71
N THR A 126 -15.69 17.74 11.37
CA THR A 126 -14.93 16.52 11.58
C THR A 126 -15.39 15.73 12.80
N ASP A 127 -15.39 14.42 12.69
CA ASP A 127 -15.54 13.46 13.78
C ASP A 127 -14.44 13.61 14.84
N THR A 128 -13.27 14.08 14.44
CA THR A 128 -12.09 14.29 15.31
C THR A 128 -12.32 15.39 16.35
N GLU A 129 -12.98 16.50 15.98
CA GLU A 129 -13.35 17.54 16.95
C GLU A 129 -14.35 17.00 17.96
N VAL A 130 -15.23 16.09 17.55
CA VAL A 130 -16.17 15.43 18.47
C VAL A 130 -15.39 14.55 19.45
N LEU A 131 -14.43 13.78 18.98
CA LEU A 131 -13.63 12.88 19.82
C LEU A 131 -12.82 13.65 20.86
N ILE A 132 -12.14 14.75 20.51
CA ILE A 132 -11.35 15.51 21.49
C ILE A 132 -12.23 16.17 22.55
N ASN A 133 -13.42 16.63 22.17
CA ASN A 133 -14.37 17.18 23.13
C ASN A 133 -14.98 16.10 24.05
N LEU A 134 -15.16 14.87 23.56
CA LEU A 134 -15.55 13.73 24.39
C LEU A 134 -14.45 13.42 25.43
N ILE A 135 -13.17 13.40 25.01
CA ILE A 135 -12.04 13.16 25.91
C ILE A 135 -11.97 14.27 26.99
N GLU A 136 -12.19 15.52 26.62
CA GLU A 136 -12.23 16.66 27.56
C GLU A 136 -13.37 16.52 28.57
N GLU A 137 -14.59 16.20 28.10
CA GLU A 137 -15.76 16.01 28.96
C GLU A 137 -15.52 14.87 29.96
N VAL A 138 -15.01 13.71 29.49
CA VAL A 138 -14.67 12.58 30.36
C VAL A 138 -13.60 12.99 31.37
N LYS A 139 -12.51 13.68 30.94
CA LYS A 139 -11.46 14.15 31.84
C LYS A 139 -12.01 15.06 32.93
N LYS A 140 -12.93 15.97 32.59
CA LYS A 140 -13.56 16.91 33.50
C LYS A 140 -14.52 16.20 34.47
N THR A 141 -15.40 15.36 33.97
CA THR A 141 -16.43 14.67 34.76
C THR A 141 -15.82 13.67 35.75
N GLU A 142 -14.85 12.88 35.29
CA GLU A 142 -14.20 11.84 36.11
C GLU A 142 -13.04 12.41 36.96
N GLY A 143 -12.63 13.66 36.75
CA GLY A 143 -11.49 14.26 37.46
C GLY A 143 -10.16 13.51 37.30
N CYS A 144 -10.00 12.82 36.14
CA CYS A 144 -8.91 11.86 35.94
C CYS A 144 -7.77 12.43 35.07
N LYS A 145 -6.66 11.67 34.98
CA LYS A 145 -5.52 12.00 34.09
C LYS A 145 -5.86 11.73 32.64
N LEU A 146 -5.15 12.36 31.70
CA LEU A 146 -5.37 12.23 30.27
C LEU A 146 -5.46 10.77 29.80
N GLY A 147 -4.49 9.93 30.15
CA GLY A 147 -4.51 8.51 29.73
C GLY A 147 -5.80 7.78 30.14
N LYS A 148 -6.32 8.04 31.37
CA LYS A 148 -7.60 7.45 31.81
C LYS A 148 -8.79 8.06 31.10
N ALA A 149 -8.77 9.36 30.82
CA ALA A 149 -9.83 10.03 30.07
C ALA A 149 -9.91 9.47 28.61
N VAL A 150 -8.76 9.30 27.95
CA VAL A 150 -8.70 8.69 26.62
C VAL A 150 -9.24 7.25 26.65
N GLN A 151 -8.81 6.44 27.63
CA GLN A 151 -9.26 5.07 27.77
C GLN A 151 -10.79 4.98 27.92
N LEU A 152 -11.38 5.78 28.82
CA LEU A 152 -12.81 5.79 29.07
C LEU A 152 -13.61 6.36 27.86
N ALA A 153 -13.09 7.40 27.19
CA ALA A 153 -13.73 7.96 26.00
C ALA A 153 -13.79 6.91 24.87
N LEU A 154 -12.69 6.19 24.63
CA LEU A 154 -12.59 5.20 23.55
C LEU A 154 -13.44 3.96 23.77
N THR A 155 -13.83 3.62 25.00
CA THR A 155 -14.80 2.54 25.25
C THR A 155 -16.22 2.86 24.74
N ASN A 156 -16.50 4.13 24.42
CA ASN A 156 -17.79 4.58 23.90
C ASN A 156 -17.74 4.90 22.38
N VAL A 157 -16.59 4.69 21.76
CA VAL A 157 -16.35 4.99 20.33
C VAL A 157 -16.52 3.74 19.50
N VAL A 158 -17.23 3.87 18.37
CA VAL A 158 -17.35 2.85 17.34
C VAL A 158 -16.66 3.37 16.08
N GLY A 159 -15.81 2.53 15.48
CA GLY A 159 -15.08 2.88 14.27
C GLY A 159 -13.58 2.59 14.38
N ALA A 160 -12.82 3.05 13.41
CA ALA A 160 -11.36 2.89 13.34
C ALA A 160 -10.66 4.18 13.75
N TYR A 161 -9.56 4.07 14.51
CA TYR A 161 -8.77 5.23 14.90
C TYR A 161 -7.30 4.89 15.13
N ALA A 162 -6.42 5.84 14.78
CA ALA A 162 -5.10 6.04 15.36
C ALA A 162 -5.03 7.48 15.81
N ILE A 163 -4.86 7.71 17.09
CA ILE A 163 -4.85 9.04 17.70
C ILE A 163 -3.56 9.33 18.44
N THR A 164 -3.18 10.61 18.43
CA THR A 164 -2.17 11.14 19.33
C THR A 164 -2.76 12.36 20.01
N VAL A 165 -2.76 12.37 21.35
CA VAL A 165 -3.38 13.41 22.19
C VAL A 165 -2.35 14.03 23.10
N PHE A 166 -2.37 15.35 23.17
CA PHE A 166 -1.51 16.16 24.04
C PHE A 166 -2.36 17.01 25.01
N ASP A 167 -1.88 17.16 26.24
CA ASP A 167 -2.50 17.96 27.29
C ASP A 167 -1.52 19.04 27.73
N LYS A 168 -1.85 20.31 27.51
CA LYS A 168 -1.05 21.47 27.94
C LYS A 168 -0.73 21.46 29.43
N ALA A 169 -1.65 20.96 30.26
CA ALA A 169 -1.43 20.86 31.72
C ALA A 169 -0.35 19.84 32.13
N LYS A 170 0.06 18.96 31.20
CA LYS A 170 1.11 17.94 31.41
C LYS A 170 2.01 17.80 30.18
N PRO A 171 2.85 18.79 29.90
CA PRO A 171 3.60 18.88 28.65
C PRO A 171 4.71 17.84 28.49
N ASN A 172 4.98 16.99 29.46
CA ASN A 172 5.95 15.89 29.37
C ASN A 172 5.32 14.54 29.02
N GLU A 173 4.04 14.53 28.59
CA GLU A 173 3.27 13.31 28.34
C GLU A 173 2.46 13.43 27.04
N ILE A 174 2.46 12.39 26.23
CA ILE A 174 1.60 12.20 25.06
C ILE A 174 0.88 10.86 25.22
N VAL A 175 -0.40 10.81 24.82
CA VAL A 175 -1.20 9.58 24.79
C VAL A 175 -1.48 9.20 23.34
N VAL A 176 -1.22 7.93 23.01
CA VAL A 176 -1.42 7.34 21.68
C VAL A 176 -2.37 6.16 21.82
N ALA A 177 -3.32 6.00 20.92
CA ALA A 177 -4.21 4.84 20.93
C ALA A 177 -4.52 4.38 19.51
N ARG A 178 -4.86 3.09 19.36
CA ARG A 178 -5.07 2.46 18.08
C ARG A 178 -6.25 1.49 18.08
N LEU A 179 -7.02 1.54 16.97
CA LEU A 179 -7.94 0.52 16.51
C LEU A 179 -8.08 0.63 14.97
N GLY A 180 -7.63 -0.37 14.23
CA GLY A 180 -7.77 -0.46 12.76
C GLY A 180 -6.80 0.41 11.95
N SER A 181 -6.41 1.61 12.39
CA SER A 181 -5.47 2.48 11.69
C SER A 181 -4.03 2.33 12.21
N PRO A 182 -2.98 2.31 11.36
CA PRO A 182 -1.61 2.07 11.82
C PRO A 182 -1.02 3.27 12.57
N ILE A 183 -0.22 2.96 13.61
CA ILE A 183 0.61 3.92 14.32
C ILE A 183 1.83 3.22 14.92
N ALA A 184 2.98 3.89 14.87
CA ALA A 184 4.24 3.43 15.41
C ALA A 184 4.83 4.49 16.38
N ILE A 185 5.53 4.02 17.40
CA ILE A 185 6.22 4.86 18.38
C ILE A 185 7.72 4.61 18.25
N GLY A 186 8.47 5.61 17.81
CA GLY A 186 9.93 5.59 17.82
C GLY A 186 10.46 5.89 19.21
N VAL A 187 11.38 5.05 19.70
CA VAL A 187 11.99 5.20 21.02
C VAL A 187 13.42 5.69 20.86
N GLY A 188 13.68 6.91 21.30
CA GLY A 188 15.02 7.49 21.31
C GLY A 188 15.90 6.95 22.44
N GLU A 189 17.17 7.33 22.41
CA GLU A 189 18.18 6.90 23.41
C GLU A 189 17.78 7.30 24.82
N ASP A 190 17.90 6.38 25.75
CA ASP A 190 17.58 6.55 27.18
C ASP A 190 16.15 7.07 27.45
N ASN A 191 15.21 6.88 26.56
CA ASN A 191 13.84 7.42 26.64
C ASN A 191 13.78 8.96 26.78
N LYS A 192 14.80 9.67 26.29
CA LYS A 192 14.87 11.15 26.36
C LYS A 192 14.08 11.85 25.28
N GLU A 193 13.69 11.11 24.25
CA GLU A 193 12.85 11.57 23.15
C GLU A 193 12.00 10.44 22.59
N PHE A 194 10.82 10.81 22.07
CA PHE A 194 9.90 9.88 21.43
C PHE A 194 9.29 10.51 20.18
N PHE A 195 9.04 9.65 19.23
CA PHE A 195 8.42 9.96 17.94
C PHE A 195 7.12 9.16 17.83
N VAL A 196 6.08 9.75 17.29
CA VAL A 196 4.84 9.03 16.98
C VAL A 196 4.50 9.28 15.52
N ALA A 197 4.30 8.23 14.74
CA ALA A 197 4.01 8.38 13.33
C ALA A 197 3.12 7.24 12.79
N SER A 198 2.45 7.51 11.69
CA SER A 198 1.59 6.52 11.01
C SER A 198 2.37 5.33 10.45
N ASP A 199 3.64 5.52 10.12
CA ASP A 199 4.64 4.50 9.84
C ASP A 199 6.03 4.95 10.33
N ALA A 200 7.04 4.10 10.19
CA ALA A 200 8.36 4.38 10.76
C ALA A 200 9.21 5.39 9.96
N SER A 201 8.83 5.72 8.72
CA SER A 201 9.65 6.57 7.83
C SER A 201 9.98 7.96 8.40
N PRO A 202 9.09 8.64 9.17
CA PRO A 202 9.38 9.93 9.78
C PRO A 202 10.55 9.94 10.78
N PHE A 203 10.77 8.86 11.49
CA PHE A 203 11.75 8.83 12.57
C PHE A 203 12.99 7.94 12.33
N LEU A 204 13.12 7.33 11.14
CA LEU A 204 14.25 6.44 10.81
C LEU A 204 15.64 7.10 10.93
N GLU A 205 15.74 8.41 10.73
CA GLU A 205 17.00 9.13 10.88
C GLU A 205 17.38 9.40 12.35
N TYR A 206 16.41 9.25 13.28
CA TYR A 206 16.60 9.53 14.70
C TYR A 206 16.72 8.27 15.54
N THR A 207 15.94 7.24 15.21
CA THR A 207 15.96 5.95 15.91
C THR A 207 15.51 4.80 15.02
N LYS A 208 16.11 3.64 15.26
CA LYS A 208 15.68 2.37 14.66
C LYS A 208 14.80 1.54 15.60
N ASN A 209 14.59 1.98 16.84
CA ASN A 209 13.78 1.28 17.83
C ASN A 209 12.32 1.71 17.71
N ALA A 210 11.42 0.80 17.40
CA ALA A 210 10.00 1.07 17.22
C ALA A 210 9.11 0.13 18.04
N ILE A 211 8.02 0.68 18.58
CA ILE A 211 6.92 -0.06 19.18
C ILE A 211 5.72 0.11 18.26
N TYR A 212 5.10 -1.01 17.84
CA TYR A 212 3.83 -1.03 17.11
C TYR A 212 2.72 -1.43 18.07
N LEU A 213 1.71 -0.58 18.20
CA LEU A 213 0.53 -0.91 18.99
C LEU A 213 -0.35 -1.94 18.25
N GLU A 214 -0.94 -2.84 19.01
CA GLU A 214 -2.00 -3.72 18.52
C GLU A 214 -3.37 -3.01 18.55
N ASP A 215 -4.37 -3.58 17.91
CA ASP A 215 -5.73 -3.08 18.01
C ASP A 215 -6.22 -3.10 19.45
N GLU A 216 -7.01 -2.09 19.84
CA GLU A 216 -7.47 -1.85 21.21
C GLU A 216 -6.35 -1.60 22.23
N GLU A 217 -5.18 -1.16 21.78
CA GLU A 217 -4.09 -0.73 22.68
C GLU A 217 -3.93 0.78 22.70
N MET A 218 -3.49 1.24 23.85
CA MET A 218 -3.05 2.62 24.06
C MET A 218 -1.70 2.68 24.74
N ALA A 219 -0.89 3.68 24.38
CA ALA A 219 0.40 3.96 25.00
C ALA A 219 0.38 5.31 25.72
N ILE A 220 0.96 5.35 26.92
CA ILE A 220 1.26 6.57 27.64
C ILE A 220 2.77 6.79 27.56
N ILE A 221 3.17 7.78 26.77
CA ILE A 221 4.55 8.16 26.50
C ILE A 221 4.89 9.31 27.45
N LYS A 222 5.95 9.13 28.24
CA LYS A 222 6.43 10.15 29.20
C LYS A 222 7.93 10.27 29.13
N LEU A 223 8.42 11.49 28.93
CA LEU A 223 9.86 11.76 28.89
C LEU A 223 10.62 11.18 30.09
N GLY A 224 11.74 10.51 29.82
CA GLY A 224 12.60 9.86 30.79
C GLY A 224 12.02 8.60 31.42
N LYS A 225 10.97 8.01 30.84
CA LYS A 225 10.35 6.77 31.31
C LYS A 225 10.08 5.82 30.15
N GLU A 226 10.05 4.54 30.45
CA GLU A 226 9.60 3.53 29.50
C GLU A 226 8.15 3.77 29.08
N VAL A 227 7.85 3.44 27.82
CA VAL A 227 6.50 3.50 27.26
C VAL A 227 5.60 2.51 27.99
N ARG A 228 4.44 2.96 28.43
CA ARG A 228 3.45 2.11 29.08
C ARG A 228 2.32 1.81 28.12
N VAL A 229 2.20 0.55 27.72
CA VAL A 229 1.10 0.08 26.89
C VAL A 229 0.00 -0.54 27.74
N ARG A 230 -1.26 -0.28 27.38
CA ARG A 230 -2.45 -0.79 28.08
C ARG A 230 -3.53 -1.20 27.07
N LYS A 231 -4.34 -2.17 27.42
CA LYS A 231 -5.57 -2.49 26.70
C LYS A 231 -6.66 -1.45 27.01
N ILE A 232 -7.36 -0.97 25.99
CA ILE A 232 -8.44 0.02 26.15
C ILE A 232 -9.61 -0.57 26.93
N LYS A 233 -9.95 -1.84 26.64
CA LYS A 233 -11.12 -2.52 27.19
C LYS A 233 -11.12 -2.63 28.73
N ASP A 234 -9.99 -2.99 29.33
CA ASP A 234 -9.91 -3.35 30.76
C ASP A 234 -8.76 -2.64 31.51
N ASP A 235 -8.05 -1.73 30.82
CA ASP A 235 -6.92 -0.97 31.37
C ASP A 235 -5.74 -1.87 31.85
N SER A 236 -5.68 -3.13 31.44
CA SER A 236 -4.59 -4.04 31.77
C SER A 236 -3.27 -3.61 31.11
N LEU A 237 -2.15 -3.82 31.81
CA LEU A 237 -0.81 -3.54 31.30
C LEU A 237 -0.39 -4.58 30.28
N VAL A 238 0.28 -4.12 29.23
CA VAL A 238 0.92 -4.92 28.19
C VAL A 238 2.40 -4.56 28.14
N ASP A 239 3.26 -5.57 28.10
CA ASP A 239 4.70 -5.33 27.92
C ASP A 239 4.97 -5.01 26.44
N PRO A 240 5.47 -3.79 26.12
CA PRO A 240 5.70 -3.40 24.73
C PRO A 240 6.90 -4.13 24.13
N ILE A 241 6.74 -4.62 22.91
CA ILE A 241 7.84 -5.22 22.13
C ILE A 241 8.52 -4.12 21.34
N ILE A 242 9.80 -3.84 21.65
CA ILE A 242 10.63 -2.95 20.85
C ILE A 242 11.25 -3.75 19.71
N GLN A 243 10.98 -3.34 18.48
CA GLN A 243 11.50 -3.95 17.25
C GLN A 243 12.58 -3.05 16.66
N GLU A 244 13.70 -3.63 16.25
CA GLU A 244 14.73 -2.92 15.49
C GLU A 244 14.38 -2.89 14.01
N LEU A 245 14.27 -1.68 13.45
CA LEU A 245 13.92 -1.46 12.05
C LEU A 245 15.10 -1.77 11.13
N GLN A 246 14.88 -2.62 10.13
CA GLN A 246 15.88 -3.04 9.15
C GLN A 246 15.89 -2.14 7.89
N ILE A 247 15.16 -1.03 7.90
CA ILE A 247 15.03 -0.09 6.77
C ILE A 247 16.13 0.97 6.87
N SER A 248 16.78 1.34 5.75
CA SER A 248 17.75 2.43 5.67
C SER A 248 17.13 3.71 5.08
N LEU A 249 17.75 4.87 5.36
CA LEU A 249 17.33 6.16 4.81
C LEU A 249 17.37 6.18 3.27
N GLU A 250 18.40 5.60 2.66
CA GLU A 250 18.57 5.55 1.21
C GLU A 250 17.38 4.87 0.52
N GLN A 251 16.72 3.93 1.21
CA GLN A 251 15.55 3.24 0.67
C GLN A 251 14.31 4.13 0.58
N ILE A 252 14.22 5.16 1.42
CA ILE A 252 13.08 6.11 1.45
C ILE A 252 13.35 7.44 0.75
N GLU A 253 14.51 7.59 0.12
CA GLU A 253 14.90 8.74 -0.69
C GLU A 253 14.84 8.41 -2.19
N LYS A 254 14.75 9.43 -3.06
CA LYS A 254 14.68 9.23 -4.52
C LYS A 254 15.98 8.68 -5.13
N GLY A 255 17.12 8.83 -4.48
CA GLY A 255 18.39 8.24 -4.93
C GLY A 255 18.87 8.73 -6.30
N GLY A 256 18.58 10.00 -6.64
CA GLY A 256 18.97 10.60 -7.94
C GLY A 256 17.94 10.47 -9.06
N TYR A 257 16.83 9.77 -8.83
CA TYR A 257 15.71 9.72 -9.77
C TYR A 257 14.78 10.94 -9.60
N ASP A 258 14.15 11.37 -10.68
CA ASP A 258 13.20 12.49 -10.65
C ASP A 258 11.97 12.16 -9.80
N HIS A 259 11.51 10.91 -9.84
CA HIS A 259 10.31 10.42 -9.17
C HIS A 259 10.55 9.08 -8.46
N PHE A 260 9.79 8.82 -7.37
CA PHE A 260 9.82 7.52 -6.69
C PHE A 260 9.37 6.38 -7.61
N MET A 261 8.34 6.59 -8.40
CA MET A 261 7.85 5.58 -9.34
C MET A 261 8.96 5.11 -10.29
N LEU A 262 9.76 6.03 -10.86
CA LEU A 262 10.87 5.65 -11.74
C LEU A 262 11.95 4.86 -10.98
N LYS A 263 12.32 5.32 -9.79
CA LYS A 263 13.24 4.58 -8.89
C LYS A 263 12.73 3.15 -8.65
N GLU A 264 11.46 3.02 -8.29
CA GLU A 264 10.84 1.74 -7.93
C GLU A 264 10.73 0.80 -9.15
N ILE A 265 10.55 1.33 -10.37
CA ILE A 265 10.64 0.55 -11.60
C ILE A 265 12.08 -0.01 -11.77
N HIS A 266 13.10 0.82 -11.55
CA HIS A 266 14.51 0.41 -11.65
C HIS A 266 14.99 -0.48 -10.48
N GLU A 267 14.32 -0.46 -9.35
CA GLU A 267 14.61 -1.33 -8.21
C GLU A 267 14.11 -2.78 -8.38
N GLN A 268 13.29 -3.08 -9.40
CA GLN A 268 12.66 -4.40 -9.55
C GLN A 268 13.66 -5.57 -9.65
N PRO A 269 14.81 -5.48 -10.33
CA PRO A 269 15.82 -6.55 -10.33
C PRO A 269 16.26 -6.91 -8.91
N LYS A 270 16.58 -5.88 -8.12
CA LYS A 270 16.98 -6.05 -6.73
C LYS A 270 15.84 -6.56 -5.86
N ALA A 271 14.64 -5.99 -6.00
CA ALA A 271 13.46 -6.38 -5.24
C ALA A 271 13.09 -7.85 -5.45
N ILE A 272 13.12 -8.34 -6.69
CA ILE A 272 12.88 -9.75 -7.03
C ILE A 272 13.97 -10.63 -6.42
N THR A 273 15.25 -10.22 -6.51
CA THR A 273 16.37 -10.93 -5.88
C THR A 273 16.19 -11.03 -4.37
N ASP A 274 15.79 -9.94 -3.71
CA ASP A 274 15.55 -9.91 -2.27
C ASP A 274 14.33 -10.77 -1.88
N THR A 275 13.32 -10.87 -2.74
CA THR A 275 12.13 -11.69 -2.53
C THR A 275 12.45 -13.17 -2.48
N PHE A 276 13.31 -13.66 -3.36
CA PHE A 276 13.66 -15.09 -3.36
C PHE A 276 14.95 -15.41 -2.56
N ARG A 277 15.65 -14.40 -2.03
CA ARG A 277 16.86 -14.62 -1.20
C ARG A 277 16.57 -15.56 -0.02
N GLY A 278 17.37 -16.63 0.11
CA GLY A 278 17.20 -17.66 1.14
C GLY A 278 15.99 -18.57 0.96
N ARG A 279 15.12 -18.31 -0.04
CA ARG A 279 13.96 -19.13 -0.37
C ARG A 279 14.17 -19.98 -1.62
N MET A 280 14.81 -19.43 -2.63
CA MET A 280 15.18 -20.16 -3.85
C MET A 280 16.70 -20.35 -3.89
N LEU A 281 17.14 -21.58 -3.79
CA LEU A 281 18.53 -22.01 -3.85
C LEU A 281 18.78 -22.61 -5.24
N ALA A 282 19.13 -21.74 -6.19
CA ALA A 282 19.20 -22.10 -7.61
C ALA A 282 20.26 -23.19 -7.88
N GLU A 283 21.42 -23.14 -7.21
CA GLU A 283 22.47 -24.14 -7.35
C GLU A 283 22.05 -25.51 -6.81
N GLU A 284 21.23 -25.54 -5.76
CA GLU A 284 20.69 -26.75 -5.14
C GLU A 284 19.40 -27.25 -5.82
N ASN A 285 18.84 -26.48 -6.76
CA ASN A 285 17.53 -26.69 -7.34
C ASN A 285 16.45 -26.91 -6.27
N MET A 286 16.39 -26.02 -5.29
CA MET A 286 15.54 -26.16 -4.11
C MET A 286 14.78 -24.87 -3.79
N ILE A 287 13.54 -25.03 -3.31
CA ILE A 287 12.75 -23.94 -2.72
C ILE A 287 12.53 -24.26 -1.23
N LYS A 288 12.97 -23.33 -0.36
CA LYS A 288 12.77 -23.34 1.09
C LYS A 288 11.79 -22.23 1.47
N MET A 289 10.60 -22.60 1.88
CA MET A 289 9.58 -21.68 2.40
C MET A 289 8.99 -22.30 3.68
N GLY A 290 9.60 -22.02 4.83
CA GLY A 290 9.19 -22.59 6.11
C GLY A 290 7.70 -22.39 6.38
N SER A 291 7.16 -21.21 6.09
CA SER A 291 5.73 -20.92 6.25
C SER A 291 4.80 -21.78 5.39
N ILE A 292 5.26 -22.28 4.25
CA ILE A 292 4.53 -23.26 3.43
C ILE A 292 4.81 -24.68 3.94
N GLU A 293 6.07 -25.00 4.28
CA GLU A 293 6.47 -26.33 4.76
C GLU A 293 5.71 -26.71 6.04
N ASP A 294 5.61 -25.80 6.99
CA ASP A 294 4.88 -25.99 8.26
C ASP A 294 3.36 -26.18 8.07
N ASN A 295 2.82 -25.80 6.92
CA ASN A 295 1.39 -25.85 6.60
C ASN A 295 1.08 -26.64 5.32
N LEU A 296 2.04 -27.41 4.81
CA LEU A 296 1.95 -28.08 3.52
C LEU A 296 0.70 -28.96 3.40
N ASP A 297 0.36 -29.70 4.44
CA ASP A 297 -0.82 -30.56 4.47
C ASP A 297 -2.12 -29.78 4.26
N LYS A 298 -2.21 -28.54 4.77
CA LYS A 298 -3.39 -27.68 4.58
C LYS A 298 -3.55 -27.27 3.12
N PHE A 299 -2.44 -26.94 2.46
CA PHE A 299 -2.47 -26.58 1.03
C PHE A 299 -2.78 -27.77 0.14
N LEU A 300 -2.14 -28.92 0.39
CA LEU A 300 -2.30 -30.12 -0.45
C LEU A 300 -3.66 -30.81 -0.29
N ASN A 301 -4.31 -30.67 0.87
CA ASN A 301 -5.63 -31.22 1.15
C ASN A 301 -6.76 -30.20 1.01
N ALA A 302 -6.46 -28.99 0.53
CA ALA A 302 -7.48 -27.98 0.29
C ALA A 302 -8.41 -28.38 -0.86
N ASP A 303 -9.72 -28.16 -0.67
CA ASP A 303 -10.67 -28.32 -1.76
C ASP A 303 -10.42 -27.26 -2.85
N ARG A 304 -9.97 -26.06 -2.44
CA ARG A 304 -9.52 -24.95 -3.31
C ARG A 304 -8.70 -23.92 -2.52
N ILE A 305 -8.00 -23.07 -3.27
CA ILE A 305 -7.37 -21.86 -2.75
C ILE A 305 -8.21 -20.65 -3.20
N ILE A 306 -8.50 -19.72 -2.28
CA ILE A 306 -9.17 -18.46 -2.58
C ILE A 306 -8.15 -17.34 -2.37
N ILE A 307 -7.87 -16.56 -3.42
CA ILE A 307 -6.97 -15.40 -3.31
C ILE A 307 -7.84 -14.14 -3.16
N ILE A 308 -7.62 -13.37 -2.09
CA ILE A 308 -8.33 -12.12 -1.82
C ILE A 308 -7.37 -10.94 -1.84
N ALA A 309 -7.71 -9.90 -2.59
CA ALA A 309 -6.87 -8.71 -2.71
C ALA A 309 -7.65 -7.52 -3.31
N CYS A 310 -6.99 -6.35 -3.39
CA CYS A 310 -7.49 -5.14 -4.04
C CYS A 310 -6.48 -4.61 -5.06
N GLY A 311 -6.96 -4.00 -6.16
CA GLY A 311 -6.15 -3.28 -7.15
C GLY A 311 -5.02 -4.12 -7.75
N THR A 312 -3.81 -3.59 -7.77
CA THR A 312 -2.59 -4.27 -8.28
C THR A 312 -2.37 -5.64 -7.65
N SER A 313 -2.64 -5.80 -6.35
CA SER A 313 -2.52 -7.08 -5.66
C SER A 313 -3.56 -8.11 -6.14
N TRP A 314 -4.74 -7.66 -6.55
CA TRP A 314 -5.74 -8.53 -7.16
C TRP A 314 -5.28 -9.02 -8.55
N HIS A 315 -4.66 -8.13 -9.37
CA HIS A 315 -4.04 -8.54 -10.63
C HIS A 315 -2.90 -9.55 -10.42
N ALA A 316 -2.08 -9.37 -9.38
CA ALA A 316 -1.07 -10.37 -9.00
C ALA A 316 -1.72 -11.70 -8.59
N GLY A 317 -2.86 -11.64 -7.89
CA GLY A 317 -3.67 -12.81 -7.54
C GLY A 317 -4.13 -13.59 -8.77
N LEU A 318 -4.59 -12.90 -9.83
CA LEU A 318 -4.98 -13.55 -11.10
C LEU A 318 -3.80 -14.26 -11.78
N VAL A 319 -2.57 -13.70 -11.73
CA VAL A 319 -1.38 -14.42 -12.18
C VAL A 319 -1.14 -15.64 -11.30
N GLY A 320 -1.33 -15.50 -9.99
CA GLY A 320 -1.21 -16.59 -9.02
C GLY A 320 -2.18 -17.74 -9.26
N GLU A 321 -3.42 -17.45 -9.69
CA GLU A 321 -4.40 -18.45 -10.12
C GLU A 321 -3.83 -19.31 -11.24
N TYR A 322 -3.41 -18.69 -12.34
CA TYR A 322 -2.82 -19.42 -13.46
C TYR A 322 -1.58 -20.23 -13.03
N LEU A 323 -0.71 -19.66 -12.19
CA LEU A 323 0.51 -20.34 -11.71
C LEU A 323 0.19 -21.59 -10.86
N ILE A 324 -0.71 -21.46 -9.89
CA ILE A 324 -1.03 -22.56 -8.97
C ILE A 324 -1.84 -23.65 -9.69
N GLU A 325 -2.80 -23.27 -10.52
CA GLU A 325 -3.58 -24.24 -11.29
C GLU A 325 -2.73 -24.99 -12.32
N ASP A 326 -1.80 -24.30 -12.99
CA ASP A 326 -0.92 -24.94 -13.99
C ASP A 326 0.11 -25.86 -13.31
N MET A 327 0.79 -25.39 -12.28
CA MET A 327 1.91 -26.11 -11.68
C MET A 327 1.50 -27.10 -10.58
N ALA A 328 0.53 -26.72 -9.74
CA ALA A 328 0.13 -27.52 -8.58
C ALA A 328 -1.21 -28.25 -8.75
N ARG A 329 -1.97 -27.96 -9.81
CA ARG A 329 -3.26 -28.57 -10.11
C ARG A 329 -4.28 -28.47 -8.95
N ILE A 330 -4.21 -27.41 -8.17
CA ILE A 330 -5.14 -27.08 -7.10
C ILE A 330 -6.08 -25.98 -7.64
N PRO A 331 -7.42 -26.15 -7.55
CA PRO A 331 -8.36 -25.12 -7.99
C PRO A 331 -8.16 -23.79 -7.25
N VAL A 332 -8.20 -22.67 -7.97
CA VAL A 332 -8.04 -21.34 -7.41
C VAL A 332 -9.19 -20.42 -7.82
N GLU A 333 -9.66 -19.60 -6.91
CA GLU A 333 -10.59 -18.50 -7.16
C GLU A 333 -9.95 -17.18 -6.72
N VAL A 334 -10.10 -16.12 -7.51
CA VAL A 334 -9.55 -14.80 -7.17
C VAL A 334 -10.68 -13.80 -7.00
N GLU A 335 -10.76 -13.20 -5.80
CA GLU A 335 -11.86 -12.34 -5.39
C GLU A 335 -11.36 -10.93 -5.06
N TYR A 336 -12.13 -9.92 -5.43
CA TYR A 336 -11.96 -8.60 -4.81
C TYR A 336 -12.29 -8.71 -3.31
N ALA A 337 -11.38 -8.26 -2.45
CA ALA A 337 -11.58 -8.35 -1.00
C ALA A 337 -12.83 -7.57 -0.54
N SER A 338 -13.13 -6.43 -1.19
CA SER A 338 -14.35 -5.64 -0.96
C SER A 338 -15.63 -6.44 -1.25
N GLU A 339 -15.69 -7.13 -2.39
CA GLU A 339 -16.86 -7.94 -2.75
C GLU A 339 -16.96 -9.21 -1.90
N PHE A 340 -15.83 -9.88 -1.64
CA PHE A 340 -15.77 -11.08 -0.81
C PHE A 340 -16.40 -10.87 0.56
N ARG A 341 -16.13 -9.73 1.22
CA ARG A 341 -16.64 -9.46 2.58
C ARG A 341 -18.16 -9.26 2.63
N TYR A 342 -18.81 -8.81 1.55
CA TYR A 342 -20.23 -8.46 1.55
C TYR A 342 -21.14 -9.49 0.88
N ARG A 343 -20.63 -10.28 -0.08
CA ARG A 343 -21.45 -11.24 -0.83
C ARG A 343 -21.83 -12.53 -0.09
N ASN A 344 -21.50 -12.69 1.20
CA ASN A 344 -21.68 -13.93 1.97
C ASN A 344 -21.04 -15.15 1.27
N PRO A 345 -19.70 -15.16 1.10
CA PRO A 345 -19.00 -16.19 0.34
C PRO A 345 -19.15 -17.57 0.97
N ILE A 346 -19.16 -18.60 0.12
CA ILE A 346 -19.08 -19.99 0.56
C ILE A 346 -17.62 -20.25 0.91
N VAL A 347 -17.32 -20.38 2.19
CA VAL A 347 -15.98 -20.69 2.72
C VAL A 347 -16.11 -21.73 3.79
N THR A 348 -15.21 -22.71 3.78
CA THR A 348 -15.20 -23.84 4.72
C THR A 348 -13.82 -24.00 5.37
N SER A 349 -13.71 -24.87 6.35
CA SER A 349 -12.42 -25.23 6.96
C SER A 349 -11.47 -26.01 6.04
N LYS A 350 -11.94 -26.41 4.86
CA LYS A 350 -11.13 -27.08 3.84
C LYS A 350 -10.59 -26.08 2.78
N ASP A 351 -10.99 -24.82 2.84
CA ASP A 351 -10.47 -23.80 1.95
C ASP A 351 -9.19 -23.19 2.56
N VAL A 352 -8.23 -22.89 1.70
CA VAL A 352 -7.08 -22.05 2.03
C VAL A 352 -7.33 -20.66 1.42
N VAL A 353 -7.20 -19.62 2.22
CA VAL A 353 -7.32 -18.23 1.73
C VAL A 353 -5.94 -17.58 1.70
N ILE A 354 -5.52 -17.07 0.54
CA ILE A 354 -4.30 -16.28 0.40
C ILE A 354 -4.69 -14.80 0.30
N ALA A 355 -4.28 -14.01 1.27
CA ALA A 355 -4.52 -12.56 1.30
C ALA A 355 -3.27 -11.82 0.83
N ILE A 356 -3.40 -10.97 -0.21
CA ILE A 356 -2.27 -10.25 -0.79
C ILE A 356 -2.45 -8.75 -0.54
N SER A 357 -1.42 -8.09 0.02
CA SER A 357 -1.41 -6.64 0.23
C SER A 357 0.02 -6.09 0.26
N GLN A 358 0.28 -5.02 -0.49
CA GLN A 358 1.56 -4.33 -0.42
C GLN A 358 1.77 -3.69 0.97
N SER A 359 0.83 -2.88 1.43
CA SER A 359 0.93 -2.18 2.73
C SER A 359 0.67 -3.08 3.93
N GLY A 360 -0.10 -4.17 3.72
CA GLY A 360 -0.61 -5.00 4.81
C GLY A 360 -1.63 -4.28 5.72
N GLU A 361 -2.19 -3.15 5.27
CA GLU A 361 -3.12 -2.31 6.04
C GLU A 361 -4.43 -2.03 5.27
N THR A 362 -4.69 -2.72 4.15
CA THR A 362 -5.90 -2.52 3.34
C THR A 362 -7.13 -2.98 4.11
N ALA A 363 -8.06 -2.07 4.38
CA ALA A 363 -9.23 -2.32 5.23
C ALA A 363 -10.09 -3.48 4.73
N ASP A 364 -10.44 -3.49 3.45
CA ASP A 364 -11.25 -4.56 2.85
C ASP A 364 -10.57 -5.92 2.95
N THR A 365 -9.27 -5.98 2.69
CA THR A 365 -8.51 -7.23 2.78
C THR A 365 -8.47 -7.73 4.23
N LEU A 366 -8.27 -6.84 5.20
CA LEU A 366 -8.27 -7.19 6.62
C LEU A 366 -9.65 -7.71 7.07
N ALA A 367 -10.73 -7.06 6.64
CA ALA A 367 -12.09 -7.51 6.95
C ALA A 367 -12.42 -8.86 6.29
N ALA A 368 -11.99 -9.08 5.04
CA ALA A 368 -12.13 -10.35 4.35
C ALA A 368 -11.37 -11.49 5.04
N ILE A 369 -10.16 -11.22 5.57
CA ILE A 369 -9.39 -12.17 6.40
C ILE A 369 -10.18 -12.57 7.64
N LYS A 370 -10.71 -11.60 8.39
CA LYS A 370 -11.49 -11.85 9.60
C LYS A 370 -12.73 -12.70 9.30
N LEU A 371 -13.42 -12.40 8.18
CA LEU A 371 -14.55 -13.19 7.72
C LEU A 371 -14.14 -14.64 7.37
N ALA A 372 -13.07 -14.83 6.60
CA ALA A 372 -12.59 -16.17 6.22
C ALA A 372 -12.22 -17.01 7.47
N LYS A 373 -11.52 -16.40 8.43
CA LYS A 373 -11.17 -17.03 9.71
C LYS A 373 -12.41 -17.42 10.51
N SER A 374 -13.43 -16.56 10.57
CA SER A 374 -14.69 -16.84 11.29
C SER A 374 -15.46 -18.03 10.70
N LYS A 375 -15.23 -18.34 9.41
CA LYS A 375 -15.78 -19.50 8.70
C LYS A 375 -14.88 -20.76 8.80
N GLY A 376 -13.73 -20.65 9.47
CA GLY A 376 -12.81 -21.76 9.75
C GLY A 376 -11.72 -21.99 8.70
N ALA A 377 -11.59 -21.13 7.68
CA ALA A 377 -10.54 -21.26 6.67
C ALA A 377 -9.13 -21.00 7.26
N PHE A 378 -8.14 -21.69 6.71
CA PHE A 378 -6.74 -21.34 6.95
C PHE A 378 -6.37 -20.13 6.09
N VAL A 379 -5.84 -19.07 6.71
CA VAL A 379 -5.49 -17.83 6.01
C VAL A 379 -3.98 -17.63 5.99
N TYR A 380 -3.43 -17.43 4.79
CA TYR A 380 -2.02 -17.17 4.52
C TYR A 380 -1.83 -15.77 3.96
N GLY A 381 -0.91 -14.98 4.52
CA GLY A 381 -0.66 -13.60 4.12
C GLY A 381 0.54 -13.47 3.16
N VAL A 382 0.40 -12.65 2.12
CA VAL A 382 1.51 -12.19 1.29
C VAL A 382 1.59 -10.67 1.40
N CYS A 383 2.53 -10.16 2.21
CA CYS A 383 2.65 -8.75 2.53
C CYS A 383 4.06 -8.23 2.25
N ASN A 384 4.21 -6.92 2.02
CA ASN A 384 5.54 -6.32 1.93
C ASN A 384 6.00 -5.74 3.29
N VAL A 385 5.09 -5.12 4.04
CA VAL A 385 5.43 -4.47 5.31
C VAL A 385 5.43 -5.48 6.46
N VAL A 386 6.61 -5.65 7.07
CA VAL A 386 6.80 -6.52 8.22
C VAL A 386 6.01 -5.99 9.42
N GLY A 387 5.31 -6.88 10.12
CA GLY A 387 4.52 -6.52 11.30
C GLY A 387 3.25 -5.72 11.01
N SER A 388 2.80 -5.65 9.75
CA SER A 388 1.52 -5.02 9.38
C SER A 388 0.31 -5.77 9.93
N SER A 389 -0.85 -5.11 9.95
CA SER A 389 -2.10 -5.67 10.49
C SER A 389 -2.48 -7.00 9.82
N ILE A 390 -2.39 -7.07 8.48
CA ILE A 390 -2.69 -8.30 7.74
C ILE A 390 -1.69 -9.40 8.08
N ALA A 391 -0.40 -9.07 8.19
CA ALA A 391 0.62 -10.05 8.55
C ALA A 391 0.40 -10.67 9.94
N ARG A 392 -0.07 -9.86 10.91
CA ARG A 392 -0.41 -10.34 12.25
C ARG A 392 -1.73 -11.10 12.32
N GLU A 393 -2.71 -10.70 11.50
CA GLU A 393 -4.04 -11.33 11.51
C GLU A 393 -4.05 -12.69 10.80
N THR A 394 -3.14 -12.98 9.89
CA THR A 394 -3.05 -14.26 9.18
C THR A 394 -2.42 -15.36 10.02
N HIS A 395 -2.76 -16.63 9.75
CA HIS A 395 -2.20 -17.78 10.49
C HIS A 395 -0.73 -18.03 10.16
N SER A 396 -0.33 -17.72 8.93
CA SER A 396 1.04 -17.86 8.41
C SER A 396 1.20 -16.93 7.21
N GLY A 397 2.40 -16.76 6.70
CA GLY A 397 2.59 -15.90 5.54
C GLY A 397 4.03 -15.78 5.03
N ALA A 398 4.18 -15.01 3.97
CA ALA A 398 5.47 -14.63 3.40
C ALA A 398 5.54 -13.12 3.15
N TYR A 399 6.69 -12.53 3.45
CA TYR A 399 6.96 -11.15 3.08
C TYR A 399 7.58 -11.09 1.68
N THR A 400 7.22 -10.07 0.90
CA THR A 400 7.81 -9.88 -0.44
C THR A 400 9.21 -9.29 -0.40
N HIS A 401 9.60 -8.64 0.69
CA HIS A 401 10.91 -7.97 0.85
C HIS A 401 11.25 -6.99 -0.29
N ALA A 402 10.23 -6.37 -0.91
CA ALA A 402 10.42 -5.39 -1.97
C ALA A 402 11.07 -4.07 -1.50
N GLY A 403 11.25 -3.90 -0.18
CA GLY A 403 11.59 -2.63 0.42
C GLY A 403 10.42 -1.63 0.39
N PRO A 404 10.62 -0.40 0.88
CA PRO A 404 9.59 0.63 0.84
C PRO A 404 9.16 0.96 -0.59
N GLU A 405 7.85 1.09 -0.82
CA GLU A 405 7.25 1.55 -2.06
C GLU A 405 6.41 2.79 -1.76
N ILE A 406 6.87 3.95 -2.23
CA ILE A 406 6.36 5.28 -1.87
C ILE A 406 5.45 5.84 -2.95
N GLY A 407 5.76 5.62 -4.22
CA GLY A 407 4.90 5.99 -5.33
C GLY A 407 3.50 5.41 -5.14
N VAL A 408 2.45 6.25 -5.29
CA VAL A 408 1.07 5.81 -5.03
C VAL A 408 0.67 4.67 -5.95
N ALA A 409 0.98 4.77 -7.24
CA ALA A 409 0.80 3.68 -8.19
C ALA A 409 1.85 2.59 -7.95
N SER A 410 1.42 1.38 -7.62
CA SER A 410 2.33 0.27 -7.31
C SER A 410 3.08 -0.23 -8.54
N THR A 411 4.37 -0.57 -8.38
CA THR A 411 5.27 -1.07 -9.42
C THR A 411 5.97 -2.36 -8.99
N LYS A 412 7.02 -2.26 -8.18
CA LYS A 412 7.79 -3.40 -7.69
C LYS A 412 6.99 -4.34 -6.79
N ALA A 413 5.94 -3.84 -6.12
CA ALA A 413 5.05 -4.70 -5.34
C ALA A 413 4.38 -5.76 -6.21
N PHE A 414 3.95 -5.42 -7.44
CA PHE A 414 3.34 -6.38 -8.36
C PHE A 414 4.29 -7.53 -8.72
N THR A 415 5.48 -7.21 -9.19
CA THR A 415 6.45 -8.23 -9.61
C THR A 415 6.96 -9.09 -8.44
N THR A 416 7.12 -8.49 -7.25
CA THR A 416 7.52 -9.26 -6.07
C THR A 416 6.40 -10.15 -5.51
N GLN A 417 5.13 -9.73 -5.60
CA GLN A 417 3.97 -10.57 -5.27
C GLN A 417 3.88 -11.76 -6.22
N ILE A 418 4.02 -11.55 -7.54
CA ILE A 418 4.09 -12.65 -8.53
C ILE A 418 5.26 -13.57 -8.21
N THR A 419 6.42 -13.03 -7.83
CA THR A 419 7.59 -13.83 -7.43
C THR A 419 7.27 -14.77 -6.27
N VAL A 420 6.61 -14.27 -5.21
CA VAL A 420 6.19 -15.12 -4.08
C VAL A 420 5.18 -16.18 -4.52
N LEU A 421 4.18 -15.81 -5.33
CA LEU A 421 3.16 -16.73 -5.84
C LEU A 421 3.76 -17.81 -6.73
N THR A 422 4.77 -17.46 -7.56
CA THR A 422 5.54 -18.43 -8.36
C THR A 422 6.28 -19.44 -7.46
N LEU A 423 6.93 -18.96 -6.40
CA LEU A 423 7.61 -19.86 -5.45
C LEU A 423 6.63 -20.79 -4.73
N ILE A 424 5.43 -20.29 -4.36
CA ILE A 424 4.36 -21.10 -3.77
C ILE A 424 3.90 -22.17 -4.77
N ALA A 425 3.57 -21.78 -6.01
CA ALA A 425 3.09 -22.71 -7.04
C ALA A 425 4.12 -23.82 -7.34
N LEU A 426 5.39 -23.44 -7.51
CA LEU A 426 6.49 -24.40 -7.70
C LEU A 426 6.64 -25.34 -6.51
N LYS A 427 6.59 -24.83 -5.28
CA LYS A 427 6.73 -25.64 -4.06
C LYS A 427 5.58 -26.63 -3.93
N LEU A 428 4.34 -26.21 -4.14
CA LEU A 428 3.15 -27.05 -4.08
C LEU A 428 3.15 -28.11 -5.20
N GLY A 429 3.43 -27.70 -6.45
CA GLY A 429 3.48 -28.59 -7.60
C GLY A 429 4.57 -29.66 -7.48
N LYS A 430 5.71 -29.29 -6.90
CA LYS A 430 6.77 -30.27 -6.58
C LYS A 430 6.32 -31.23 -5.46
N ALA A 431 5.67 -30.72 -4.43
CA ALA A 431 5.29 -31.52 -3.25
C ALA A 431 4.17 -32.54 -3.56
N ASN A 432 3.21 -32.19 -4.42
CA ASN A 432 2.14 -33.11 -4.82
C ASN A 432 2.45 -33.95 -6.06
N GLY A 433 3.63 -33.76 -6.67
CA GLY A 433 4.06 -34.51 -7.85
C GLY A 433 3.42 -34.09 -9.18
N SER A 434 2.67 -32.98 -9.21
CA SER A 434 2.11 -32.43 -10.45
C SER A 434 3.16 -31.84 -11.37
N LEU A 435 4.27 -31.34 -10.80
CA LEU A 435 5.39 -30.77 -11.52
C LEU A 435 6.57 -31.75 -11.52
N SER A 436 7.06 -32.14 -12.71
CA SER A 436 8.22 -33.02 -12.83
C SER A 436 9.52 -32.39 -12.29
N ASP A 437 10.48 -33.21 -11.92
CA ASP A 437 11.79 -32.74 -11.42
C ASP A 437 12.51 -31.87 -12.45
N ASP A 438 12.43 -32.22 -13.72
CA ASP A 438 13.09 -31.47 -14.79
C ASP A 438 12.41 -30.11 -15.03
N SER A 439 11.08 -30.08 -15.05
CA SER A 439 10.32 -28.81 -15.15
C SER A 439 10.58 -27.91 -13.95
N PHE A 440 10.59 -28.47 -12.74
CA PHE A 440 10.90 -27.74 -11.52
C PHE A 440 12.29 -27.09 -11.56
N LYS A 441 13.31 -27.86 -11.93
CA LYS A 441 14.69 -27.35 -12.10
C LYS A 441 14.78 -26.26 -13.16
N ASN A 442 14.11 -26.47 -14.30
CA ASN A 442 14.09 -25.50 -15.39
C ASN A 442 13.47 -24.16 -14.91
N TYR A 443 12.33 -24.19 -14.21
CA TYR A 443 11.71 -22.98 -13.66
C TYR A 443 12.64 -22.26 -12.67
N ILE A 444 13.30 -22.96 -11.76
CA ILE A 444 14.27 -22.36 -10.83
C ILE A 444 15.39 -21.65 -11.58
N GLN A 445 15.97 -22.31 -12.59
CA GLN A 445 17.05 -21.75 -13.40
C GLN A 445 16.58 -20.52 -14.18
N LYS A 446 15.43 -20.59 -14.85
CA LYS A 446 14.86 -19.47 -15.60
C LYS A 446 14.52 -18.31 -14.68
N MET A 447 13.93 -18.59 -13.51
CA MET A 447 13.57 -17.56 -12.52
C MET A 447 14.81 -16.85 -11.96
N SER A 448 15.95 -17.56 -11.79
CA SER A 448 17.20 -16.96 -11.33
C SER A 448 17.79 -15.94 -12.34
N LEU A 449 17.40 -16.02 -13.61
CA LEU A 449 17.82 -15.10 -14.67
C LEU A 449 16.95 -13.84 -14.77
N ILE A 450 15.72 -13.87 -14.25
CA ILE A 450 14.76 -12.76 -14.35
C ILE A 450 15.36 -11.41 -13.93
N PRO A 451 16.07 -11.28 -12.78
CA PRO A 451 16.66 -9.99 -12.41
C PRO A 451 17.57 -9.40 -13.49
N LYS A 452 18.47 -10.21 -14.05
CA LYS A 452 19.38 -9.77 -15.13
C LYS A 452 18.63 -9.45 -16.43
N GLN A 453 17.58 -10.20 -16.73
CA GLN A 453 16.73 -9.92 -17.89
C GLN A 453 16.00 -8.58 -17.74
N ILE A 454 15.54 -8.24 -16.52
CA ILE A 454 14.92 -6.94 -16.25
C ILE A 454 15.97 -5.82 -16.31
N GLU A 455 17.20 -6.01 -15.78
CA GLU A 455 18.29 -5.03 -15.93
C GLU A 455 18.51 -4.68 -17.40
N LYS A 456 18.63 -5.69 -18.27
CA LYS A 456 18.75 -5.49 -19.73
C LYS A 456 17.51 -4.80 -20.31
N LEU A 457 16.31 -5.19 -19.86
CA LEU A 457 15.06 -4.63 -20.34
C LEU A 457 14.92 -3.14 -19.97
N LEU A 458 15.44 -2.71 -18.84
CA LEU A 458 15.43 -1.29 -18.44
C LEU A 458 16.30 -0.39 -19.36
N GLU A 459 17.22 -0.96 -20.14
CA GLU A 459 18.02 -0.22 -21.14
C GLU A 459 17.17 0.31 -22.32
N ILE A 460 15.93 -0.24 -22.51
CA ILE A 460 15.04 0.24 -23.59
C ILE A 460 14.24 1.50 -23.21
N ASP A 461 14.52 2.13 -22.07
CA ASP A 461 13.74 3.26 -21.53
C ASP A 461 13.51 4.38 -22.57
N GLU A 462 14.54 4.84 -23.26
CA GLU A 462 14.40 5.88 -24.30
C GLU A 462 13.57 5.41 -25.51
N HIS A 463 13.58 4.12 -25.86
CA HIS A 463 12.71 3.57 -26.90
C HIS A 463 11.25 3.62 -26.46
N VAL A 464 10.95 3.17 -25.24
CA VAL A 464 9.59 3.24 -24.66
C VAL A 464 9.11 4.68 -24.56
N LYS A 465 9.97 5.61 -24.16
CA LYS A 465 9.70 7.04 -24.11
C LYS A 465 9.36 7.62 -25.49
N SER A 466 10.03 7.17 -26.54
CA SER A 466 9.72 7.60 -27.92
C SER A 466 8.32 7.16 -28.35
N ILE A 467 7.89 5.96 -27.97
CA ILE A 467 6.53 5.45 -28.20
C ILE A 467 5.52 6.24 -27.38
N ALA A 468 5.82 6.49 -26.10
CA ALA A 468 4.99 7.30 -25.22
C ALA A 468 4.69 8.69 -25.81
N ALA A 469 5.68 9.31 -26.43
CA ALA A 469 5.53 10.63 -27.07
C ALA A 469 4.50 10.63 -28.21
N VAL A 470 4.36 9.51 -28.93
CA VAL A 470 3.37 9.36 -30.01
C VAL A 470 1.94 9.28 -29.46
N TYR A 471 1.75 8.62 -28.31
CA TYR A 471 0.41 8.28 -27.81
C TYR A 471 -0.02 9.07 -26.57
N LYS A 472 0.78 9.99 -26.07
CA LYS A 472 0.48 10.77 -24.85
C LYS A 472 -0.84 11.56 -24.89
N ASP A 473 -1.28 11.94 -26.09
CA ASP A 473 -2.50 12.73 -26.27
C ASP A 473 -3.76 11.86 -26.56
N ALA A 474 -3.63 10.53 -26.49
CA ALA A 474 -4.77 9.63 -26.60
C ALA A 474 -5.74 9.84 -25.46
N THR A 475 -7.04 9.71 -25.74
CA THR A 475 -8.10 9.81 -24.72
C THR A 475 -8.52 8.45 -24.16
N ASN A 476 -8.34 7.39 -24.95
CA ASN A 476 -8.69 6.02 -24.64
C ASN A 476 -7.60 5.07 -25.12
N CYS A 477 -7.40 3.98 -24.39
CA CYS A 477 -6.47 2.91 -24.76
C CYS A 477 -7.06 1.55 -24.41
N LEU A 478 -6.77 0.54 -25.23
CA LEU A 478 -7.05 -0.87 -24.91
C LEU A 478 -5.74 -1.62 -24.62
N TYR A 479 -5.80 -2.53 -23.67
CA TYR A 479 -4.70 -3.43 -23.33
C TYR A 479 -5.18 -4.86 -23.50
N LEU A 480 -4.47 -5.66 -24.29
CA LEU A 480 -4.86 -7.02 -24.62
C LEU A 480 -3.78 -8.02 -24.22
N GLY A 481 -4.19 -9.08 -23.55
CA GLY A 481 -3.32 -10.19 -23.17
C GLY A 481 -4.07 -11.52 -23.20
N ARG A 482 -3.33 -12.64 -23.14
CA ARG A 482 -3.90 -13.99 -23.02
C ARG A 482 -3.14 -14.80 -21.98
N GLY A 483 -3.83 -15.77 -21.35
CA GLY A 483 -3.23 -16.62 -20.33
C GLY A 483 -2.58 -15.78 -19.22
N PHE A 484 -1.35 -16.11 -18.87
CA PHE A 484 -0.57 -15.40 -17.85
C PHE A 484 -0.42 -13.89 -18.09
N ASN A 485 -0.52 -13.44 -19.35
CA ASN A 485 -0.38 -12.04 -19.72
C ASN A 485 -1.71 -11.25 -19.76
N PHE A 486 -2.87 -11.88 -19.55
CA PHE A 486 -4.13 -11.15 -19.41
C PHE A 486 -4.13 -10.26 -18.13
N PRO A 487 -3.76 -10.79 -16.95
CA PRO A 487 -3.64 -9.94 -15.77
C PRO A 487 -2.61 -8.80 -15.91
N VAL A 488 -1.55 -9.00 -16.71
CA VAL A 488 -0.57 -7.94 -17.01
C VAL A 488 -1.19 -6.85 -17.88
N ALA A 489 -2.05 -7.19 -18.82
CA ALA A 489 -2.81 -6.21 -19.60
C ALA A 489 -3.74 -5.37 -18.68
N LEU A 490 -4.41 -5.99 -17.70
CA LEU A 490 -5.18 -5.27 -16.68
C LEU A 490 -4.31 -4.32 -15.87
N GLU A 491 -3.13 -4.78 -15.44
CA GLU A 491 -2.20 -3.97 -14.65
C GLU A 491 -1.63 -2.79 -15.46
N GLY A 492 -1.27 -2.99 -16.73
CA GLY A 492 -0.82 -1.92 -17.62
C GLY A 492 -1.91 -0.85 -17.82
N ALA A 493 -3.15 -1.26 -18.05
CA ALA A 493 -4.30 -0.35 -18.13
C ALA A 493 -4.53 0.41 -16.81
N LEU A 494 -4.39 -0.26 -15.66
CA LEU A 494 -4.49 0.37 -14.35
C LEU A 494 -3.40 1.43 -14.17
N LYS A 495 -2.14 1.11 -14.47
CA LYS A 495 -1.03 2.08 -14.34
C LYS A 495 -1.27 3.32 -15.19
N LEU A 496 -1.66 3.16 -16.44
CA LEU A 496 -1.89 4.30 -17.32
C LEU A 496 -3.00 5.20 -16.77
N LYS A 497 -4.16 4.66 -16.39
CA LYS A 497 -5.28 5.48 -15.90
C LYS A 497 -4.98 6.16 -14.56
N GLU A 498 -4.24 5.51 -13.65
CA GLU A 498 -3.90 6.06 -12.34
C GLU A 498 -3.07 7.34 -12.42
N ILE A 499 -2.05 7.37 -13.29
CA ILE A 499 -1.05 8.44 -13.28
C ILE A 499 -1.20 9.43 -14.43
N SER A 500 -1.78 9.05 -15.58
CA SER A 500 -1.99 9.93 -16.73
C SER A 500 -3.41 10.49 -16.82
N TYR A 501 -4.39 9.80 -16.21
CA TYR A 501 -5.84 10.05 -16.29
C TYR A 501 -6.44 9.76 -17.68
N ILE A 502 -5.70 9.10 -18.56
CA ILE A 502 -6.20 8.53 -19.81
C ILE A 502 -7.07 7.32 -19.47
N HIS A 503 -8.25 7.22 -20.05
CA HIS A 503 -9.09 6.05 -19.89
C HIS A 503 -8.45 4.83 -20.53
N ALA A 504 -8.23 3.77 -19.79
CA ALA A 504 -7.59 2.54 -20.28
C ALA A 504 -8.28 1.29 -19.71
N GLU A 505 -8.50 0.31 -20.55
CA GLU A 505 -9.13 -0.96 -20.16
C GLU A 505 -8.32 -2.16 -20.65
N GLY A 506 -8.24 -3.19 -19.79
CA GLY A 506 -7.61 -4.46 -20.13
C GLY A 506 -8.64 -5.53 -20.44
N TYR A 507 -8.38 -6.34 -21.47
CA TYR A 507 -9.25 -7.45 -21.86
C TYR A 507 -8.44 -8.71 -22.20
N PRO A 508 -9.01 -9.89 -21.97
CA PRO A 508 -8.53 -11.09 -22.67
C PRO A 508 -8.63 -10.85 -24.19
N ALA A 509 -7.55 -11.07 -24.92
CA ALA A 509 -7.50 -10.66 -26.34
C ALA A 509 -8.65 -11.26 -27.20
N ALA A 510 -9.15 -12.45 -26.86
CA ALA A 510 -10.28 -13.04 -27.55
C ALA A 510 -11.62 -12.33 -27.26
N GLU A 511 -11.79 -11.82 -26.02
CA GLU A 511 -13.02 -11.14 -25.60
C GLU A 511 -13.22 -9.78 -26.28
N MET A 512 -12.16 -9.23 -26.88
CA MET A 512 -12.26 -8.02 -27.71
C MET A 512 -13.39 -8.14 -28.74
N LYS A 513 -13.60 -9.34 -29.31
CA LYS A 513 -14.63 -9.61 -30.35
C LYS A 513 -16.08 -9.51 -29.84
N HIS A 514 -16.26 -9.60 -28.52
CA HIS A 514 -17.58 -9.65 -27.88
C HIS A 514 -18.06 -8.29 -27.36
N GLY A 515 -17.59 -7.20 -27.98
CA GLY A 515 -18.01 -5.82 -27.67
C GLY A 515 -16.92 -4.79 -27.89
N PRO A 516 -15.77 -4.88 -27.21
CA PRO A 516 -14.71 -3.84 -27.25
C PRO A 516 -14.19 -3.51 -28.65
N ILE A 517 -14.25 -4.44 -29.60
CA ILE A 517 -13.85 -4.23 -31.00
C ILE A 517 -14.63 -3.08 -31.67
N ALA A 518 -15.82 -2.74 -31.18
CA ALA A 518 -16.61 -1.61 -31.67
C ALA A 518 -15.97 -0.24 -31.39
N LEU A 519 -15.03 -0.19 -30.45
CA LEU A 519 -14.32 1.04 -30.07
C LEU A 519 -13.07 1.31 -30.91
N ILE A 520 -12.65 0.33 -31.75
CA ILE A 520 -11.40 0.41 -32.50
C ILE A 520 -11.55 1.33 -33.70
N ASP A 521 -10.72 2.36 -33.74
CA ASP A 521 -10.54 3.29 -34.85
C ASP A 521 -9.04 3.68 -35.00
N GLU A 522 -8.75 4.59 -35.92
CA GLU A 522 -7.38 5.05 -36.21
C GLU A 522 -6.75 5.89 -35.08
N ASN A 523 -7.54 6.33 -34.08
CA ASN A 523 -7.09 7.20 -32.98
C ASN A 523 -6.90 6.43 -31.69
N MET A 524 -7.35 5.17 -31.60
CA MET A 524 -7.23 4.37 -30.40
C MET A 524 -5.95 3.52 -30.41
N PRO A 525 -4.99 3.78 -29.52
CA PRO A 525 -3.85 2.88 -29.32
C PRO A 525 -4.27 1.60 -28.61
N ILE A 526 -3.75 0.49 -29.09
CA ILE A 526 -4.03 -0.84 -28.55
C ILE A 526 -2.71 -1.50 -28.21
N PHE A 527 -2.49 -1.71 -26.92
CA PHE A 527 -1.31 -2.39 -26.39
C PHE A 527 -1.59 -3.88 -26.34
N VAL A 528 -0.78 -4.68 -27.05
CA VAL A 528 -0.96 -6.14 -27.14
C VAL A 528 0.25 -6.86 -26.63
N ILE A 529 0.08 -7.72 -25.64
CA ILE A 529 1.15 -8.61 -25.16
C ILE A 529 1.14 -9.88 -26.00
N ALA A 530 2.13 -10.03 -26.86
CA ALA A 530 2.23 -11.06 -27.90
C ALA A 530 3.58 -11.80 -27.82
N THR A 531 3.88 -12.37 -26.63
CA THR A 531 5.05 -13.23 -26.46
C THR A 531 4.90 -14.51 -27.30
N ASN A 532 6.02 -15.06 -27.79
CA ASN A 532 6.05 -16.25 -28.65
C ASN A 532 5.74 -17.57 -27.90
N LYS A 533 4.90 -17.51 -26.86
CA LYS A 533 4.53 -18.63 -25.99
C LYS A 533 3.04 -18.91 -26.05
N GLY A 534 2.65 -20.08 -25.58
CA GLY A 534 1.25 -20.47 -25.38
C GLY A 534 0.41 -20.29 -26.64
N HIS A 535 -0.53 -19.37 -26.60
CA HIS A 535 -1.50 -19.14 -27.67
C HIS A 535 -1.07 -18.05 -28.68
N TYR A 536 0.23 -17.92 -28.97
CA TYR A 536 0.80 -16.87 -29.83
C TYR A 536 0.03 -16.67 -31.15
N GLU A 537 -0.21 -17.73 -31.95
CA GLU A 537 -0.92 -17.65 -33.22
C GLU A 537 -2.34 -17.07 -33.09
N LYS A 538 -2.98 -17.28 -31.93
CA LYS A 538 -4.30 -16.69 -31.66
C LYS A 538 -4.20 -15.21 -31.35
N VAL A 539 -3.12 -14.77 -30.70
CA VAL A 539 -2.85 -13.34 -30.46
C VAL A 539 -2.55 -12.66 -31.79
N VAL A 540 -1.73 -13.26 -32.66
CA VAL A 540 -1.45 -12.75 -34.01
C VAL A 540 -2.75 -12.57 -34.81
N SER A 541 -3.66 -13.54 -34.78
CA SER A 541 -4.98 -13.40 -35.42
C SER A 541 -5.79 -12.22 -34.87
N ASN A 542 -5.76 -11.99 -33.54
CA ASN A 542 -6.43 -10.84 -32.94
C ASN A 542 -5.77 -9.51 -33.39
N ILE A 543 -4.45 -9.46 -33.51
CA ILE A 543 -3.72 -8.29 -34.04
C ILE A 543 -4.17 -7.98 -35.49
N GLN A 544 -4.28 -8.99 -36.34
CA GLN A 544 -4.75 -8.84 -37.74
C GLN A 544 -6.18 -8.28 -37.79
N GLU A 545 -7.05 -8.71 -36.90
CA GLU A 545 -8.43 -8.21 -36.80
C GLU A 545 -8.48 -6.74 -36.39
N ILE A 546 -7.59 -6.32 -35.48
CA ILE A 546 -7.43 -4.92 -35.09
C ILE A 546 -6.94 -4.08 -36.27
N LYS A 547 -5.90 -4.54 -36.96
CA LYS A 547 -5.34 -3.84 -38.14
C LYS A 547 -6.37 -3.67 -39.26
N SER A 548 -7.24 -4.66 -39.48
CA SER A 548 -8.32 -4.56 -40.50
C SER A 548 -9.32 -3.44 -40.20
N ARG A 549 -9.29 -2.85 -39.02
CA ARG A 549 -10.11 -1.72 -38.55
C ARG A 549 -9.30 -0.44 -38.32
N ALA A 550 -8.11 -0.36 -38.89
CA ALA A 550 -7.19 0.75 -38.77
C ALA A 550 -6.66 1.03 -37.33
N GLY A 551 -6.84 0.11 -36.38
CA GLY A 551 -6.33 0.23 -35.03
C GLY A 551 -4.81 0.38 -34.97
N LYS A 552 -4.31 1.19 -34.02
CA LYS A 552 -2.88 1.46 -33.80
C LYS A 552 -2.33 0.47 -32.78
N ILE A 553 -1.39 -0.38 -33.20
CA ILE A 553 -0.89 -1.50 -32.39
C ILE A 553 0.50 -1.21 -31.85
N ILE A 554 0.61 -1.26 -30.53
CA ILE A 554 1.87 -1.28 -29.81
C ILE A 554 2.01 -2.69 -29.23
N ALA A 555 2.91 -3.48 -29.79
CA ALA A 555 3.08 -4.89 -29.42
C ALA A 555 4.29 -5.09 -28.49
N ILE A 556 4.08 -5.84 -27.42
CA ILE A 556 5.17 -6.35 -26.56
C ILE A 556 5.41 -7.79 -27.00
N VAL A 557 6.59 -8.04 -27.56
CA VAL A 557 6.94 -9.32 -28.20
C VAL A 557 8.20 -9.91 -27.59
N THR A 558 8.43 -11.21 -27.77
CA THR A 558 9.70 -11.83 -27.43
C THR A 558 10.80 -11.35 -28.40
N GLU A 559 12.02 -11.16 -27.92
CA GLU A 559 13.20 -10.79 -28.75
C GLU A 559 13.29 -11.67 -30.01
N GLY A 560 13.50 -11.00 -31.16
CA GLY A 560 13.64 -11.66 -32.45
C GLY A 560 12.32 -12.05 -33.12
N ASP A 561 11.17 -11.63 -32.59
CA ASP A 561 9.88 -11.82 -33.25
C ASP A 561 9.84 -11.06 -34.59
N THR A 562 9.42 -11.74 -35.64
CA THR A 562 9.29 -11.15 -36.99
C THR A 562 7.83 -11.00 -37.42
N GLN A 563 6.97 -11.90 -37.02
CA GLN A 563 5.58 -11.96 -37.51
C GLN A 563 4.73 -10.79 -37.00
N VAL A 564 4.80 -10.48 -35.70
CA VAL A 564 4.08 -9.34 -35.12
C VAL A 564 4.77 -8.03 -35.49
N ARG A 565 6.09 -8.03 -35.61
CA ARG A 565 6.87 -6.87 -36.05
C ARG A 565 6.41 -6.32 -37.41
N ASP A 566 6.06 -7.20 -38.34
CA ASP A 566 5.65 -6.81 -39.70
C ASP A 566 4.24 -6.17 -39.74
N ILE A 567 3.43 -6.34 -38.71
CA ILE A 567 2.03 -5.87 -38.67
C ILE A 567 1.76 -4.79 -37.61
N ALA A 568 2.59 -4.69 -36.56
CA ALA A 568 2.43 -3.69 -35.50
C ALA A 568 2.96 -2.31 -35.94
N ASP A 569 2.41 -1.24 -35.39
CA ASP A 569 2.91 0.13 -35.60
C ASP A 569 4.17 0.39 -34.77
N HIS A 570 4.24 -0.17 -33.56
CA HIS A 570 5.41 -0.15 -32.69
C HIS A 570 5.60 -1.48 -32.00
N VAL A 571 6.86 -1.83 -31.74
CA VAL A 571 7.24 -3.08 -31.09
C VAL A 571 8.20 -2.79 -29.92
N ILE A 572 7.93 -3.43 -28.79
CA ILE A 572 8.80 -3.45 -27.62
C ILE A 572 9.20 -4.91 -27.38
N GLU A 573 10.49 -5.19 -27.45
CA GLU A 573 11.01 -6.54 -27.27
C GLU A 573 11.31 -6.84 -25.80
N VAL A 574 10.94 -8.04 -25.36
CA VAL A 574 11.29 -8.58 -24.03
C VAL A 574 12.10 -9.87 -24.17
N PRO A 575 13.04 -10.15 -23.25
CA PRO A 575 13.82 -11.38 -23.28
C PRO A 575 12.97 -12.64 -23.27
N ASP A 576 13.47 -13.73 -23.87
CA ASP A 576 12.81 -15.03 -23.85
C ASP A 576 12.90 -15.70 -22.46
N THR A 577 11.77 -16.26 -22.02
CA THR A 577 11.67 -17.04 -20.76
C THR A 577 10.52 -18.05 -20.85
N GLU A 578 10.27 -18.80 -19.78
CA GLU A 578 9.08 -19.67 -19.69
C GLU A 578 7.79 -18.84 -19.67
N GLU A 579 6.72 -19.36 -20.27
CA GLU A 579 5.44 -18.63 -20.39
C GLU A 579 4.94 -18.10 -19.04
N ALA A 580 4.97 -18.92 -18.00
CA ALA A 580 4.52 -18.58 -16.65
C ALA A 580 5.38 -17.48 -15.99
N LEU A 581 6.58 -17.20 -16.48
CA LEU A 581 7.47 -16.15 -15.99
C LEU A 581 7.39 -14.85 -16.82
N THR A 582 6.73 -14.88 -17.98
CA THR A 582 6.62 -13.70 -18.85
C THR A 582 5.98 -12.50 -18.16
N PRO A 583 5.01 -12.63 -17.21
CA PRO A 583 4.46 -11.50 -16.47
C PRO A 583 5.51 -10.63 -15.77
N LEU A 584 6.61 -11.23 -15.29
CA LEU A 584 7.70 -10.50 -14.63
C LEU A 584 8.49 -9.59 -15.60
N LEU A 585 8.49 -9.91 -16.90
CA LEU A 585 9.18 -9.15 -17.93
C LEU A 585 8.23 -8.18 -18.66
N THR A 586 7.05 -8.64 -19.06
CA THR A 586 6.10 -7.86 -19.87
C THR A 586 5.48 -6.69 -19.13
N THR A 587 5.49 -6.71 -17.80
CA THR A 587 5.04 -5.60 -16.94
C THR A 587 5.95 -4.38 -17.04
N ILE A 588 7.28 -4.56 -17.16
CA ILE A 588 8.27 -3.48 -17.10
C ILE A 588 8.04 -2.41 -18.17
N PRO A 589 7.94 -2.75 -19.48
CA PRO A 589 7.70 -1.75 -20.51
C PRO A 589 6.34 -1.03 -20.34
N LEU A 590 5.31 -1.68 -19.79
CA LEU A 590 4.01 -1.05 -19.55
C LEU A 590 4.09 -0.02 -18.42
N GLN A 591 4.88 -0.29 -17.39
CA GLN A 591 5.13 0.66 -16.30
C GLN A 591 5.92 1.88 -16.81
N LEU A 592 7.00 1.67 -17.57
CA LEU A 592 7.80 2.74 -18.18
C LEU A 592 6.95 3.60 -19.12
N LEU A 593 6.14 2.96 -19.97
CA LEU A 593 5.25 3.67 -20.89
C LEU A 593 4.27 4.60 -20.15
N SER A 594 3.59 4.07 -19.15
CA SER A 594 2.65 4.83 -18.34
C SER A 594 3.35 6.00 -17.63
N TYR A 595 4.55 5.76 -17.07
CA TYR A 595 5.38 6.78 -16.45
C TYR A 595 5.71 7.92 -17.43
N HIS A 596 6.26 7.61 -18.59
CA HIS A 596 6.65 8.63 -19.58
C HIS A 596 5.47 9.43 -20.11
N ILE A 597 4.34 8.77 -20.38
CA ILE A 597 3.10 9.47 -20.79
C ILE A 597 2.68 10.46 -19.71
N ALA A 598 2.64 10.05 -18.45
CA ALA A 598 2.22 10.91 -17.35
C ALA A 598 3.18 12.11 -17.14
N VAL A 599 4.50 11.88 -17.22
CA VAL A 599 5.52 12.95 -17.13
C VAL A 599 5.37 13.96 -18.28
N MET A 600 5.20 13.49 -19.52
CA MET A 600 4.99 14.36 -20.69
C MET A 600 3.70 15.18 -20.60
N LEU A 601 2.69 14.67 -19.91
CA LEU A 601 1.44 15.37 -19.61
C LEU A 601 1.54 16.28 -18.37
N ASN A 602 2.73 16.44 -17.78
CA ASN A 602 2.97 17.19 -16.54
C ASN A 602 2.08 16.72 -15.38
N LYS A 603 1.82 15.41 -15.26
CA LYS A 603 1.09 14.85 -14.14
C LYS A 603 2.04 14.49 -12.99
N ASN A 604 1.54 14.54 -11.77
CA ASN A 604 2.30 14.07 -10.61
C ASN A 604 2.21 12.54 -10.54
N VAL A 605 3.27 11.85 -10.94
CA VAL A 605 3.31 10.37 -11.02
C VAL A 605 3.42 9.71 -9.65
N ASP A 606 4.05 10.38 -8.67
CA ASP A 606 4.20 9.84 -7.31
C ASP A 606 2.94 10.03 -6.46
N GLN A 607 2.20 11.11 -6.71
CA GLN A 607 0.98 11.50 -5.97
C GLN A 607 -0.12 11.91 -6.95
N PRO A 608 -0.68 10.97 -7.72
CA PRO A 608 -1.75 11.28 -8.66
C PRO A 608 -3.04 11.68 -7.90
N ARG A 609 -3.81 12.62 -8.49
CA ARG A 609 -5.04 13.14 -7.85
C ARG A 609 -6.01 12.02 -7.49
N ASN A 610 -6.73 12.21 -6.39
CA ASN A 610 -7.80 11.31 -5.92
C ASN A 610 -7.36 9.88 -5.59
N LEU A 611 -6.06 9.62 -5.43
CA LEU A 611 -5.52 8.32 -5.07
C LEU A 611 -4.65 8.43 -3.81
N ALA A 612 -4.71 7.40 -2.99
CA ALA A 612 -3.84 7.21 -1.84
C ALA A 612 -3.12 5.86 -1.97
N LYS A 613 -1.89 5.76 -1.43
CA LYS A 613 -1.07 4.53 -1.52
C LYS A 613 -1.75 3.30 -0.94
N SER A 614 -2.56 3.47 0.09
CA SER A 614 -3.30 2.37 0.72
C SER A 614 -4.62 2.90 1.30
N VAL A 615 -5.69 2.13 1.15
CA VAL A 615 -7.03 2.44 1.67
C VAL A 615 -7.21 1.68 2.99
N THR A 616 -7.17 2.41 4.12
CA THR A 616 -7.27 1.84 5.47
C THR A 616 -8.60 2.11 6.15
N VAL A 617 -9.50 2.80 5.49
CA VAL A 617 -10.88 3.09 5.93
C VAL A 617 -11.83 2.80 4.77
N GLU A 618 -13.08 2.52 5.09
CA GLU A 618 -14.17 2.43 4.12
C GLU A 618 -14.75 3.78 3.77
#